data_a0e7e1d6a77796454f5ae3124a8e4ca4
#
_entry.id   a0e7e1d6a77796454f5ae3124a8e4ca4
#
_cell.length_a   1.000
_cell.length_b   1.000
_cell.length_c   1.000
_cell.angle_alpha   90.00
_cell.angle_beta   90.00
_cell.angle_gamma   90.00
#
_symmetry.space_group_name_H-M   'P 1'
#
loop_
_entity.id
_entity.type
_entity.pdbx_description
1 polymer ?
#
loop_
_entity_poly.entity_id
_entity_poly.type
_entity_poly.pdbx_seq_one_letter_code
_entity_poly.pdbx_strand_id
1 'polypeptide(L)'
;ANPELFNDIMVNYYGTPTPLNQVSTVSVPEPRLITMQPYEKTLIPVIEKAIMDANLGYTPGNNGNAVLVPIPSLSEERRVELTKFMHKLVEEGRIAIRNVRRDALHQVHDYGKQENISEDEIKGRETDLQNITDKHIEELNAQQEKKDREIMEV
;
A
#
# COMPACT_ATOMS: atom_id res chain seq x y z
N ALA A 1 8.13 -6.73 -7.21
CA ALA A 1 8.81 -5.65 -6.49
C ALA A 1 7.98 -4.36 -6.54
N ASN A 2 7.91 -3.64 -5.41
CA ASN A 2 7.21 -2.36 -5.35
C ASN A 2 8.23 -1.23 -5.20
N PRO A 3 8.41 -0.38 -6.23
CA PRO A 3 9.38 0.71 -6.17
C PRO A 3 8.99 1.80 -5.16
N GLU A 4 7.74 1.88 -4.74
CA GLU A 4 7.27 2.85 -3.75
C GLU A 4 7.92 2.69 -2.37
N LEU A 5 8.45 1.51 -2.06
CA LEU A 5 9.20 1.25 -0.82
C LEU A 5 10.41 2.17 -0.66
N PHE A 6 10.93 2.71 -1.75
CA PHE A 6 12.11 3.57 -1.76
C PHE A 6 11.79 5.06 -1.83
N ASN A 7 10.51 5.44 -1.97
CA ASN A 7 10.10 6.84 -2.09
C ASN A 7 10.44 7.69 -0.86
N ASP A 8 10.44 7.08 0.32
CA ASP A 8 10.71 7.77 1.59
C ASP A 8 12.22 7.86 1.90
N ILE A 9 13.06 7.25 1.08
CA ILE A 9 14.51 7.29 1.29
C ILE A 9 15.05 8.63 0.82
N MET A 10 15.74 9.32 1.74
CA MET A 10 16.39 10.59 1.46
C MET A 10 17.85 10.38 1.11
N VAL A 11 18.30 11.03 0.06
CA VAL A 11 19.68 11.01 -0.43
C VAL A 11 20.29 12.38 -0.20
N ASN A 12 21.54 12.42 0.25
CA ASN A 12 22.27 13.67 0.37
C ASN A 12 22.69 14.16 -1.02
N TYR A 13 21.95 15.14 -1.55
CA TYR A 13 22.22 15.79 -2.81
C TYR A 13 22.76 17.20 -2.57
N TYR A 14 24.08 17.36 -2.74
CA TYR A 14 24.81 18.61 -2.45
C TYR A 14 24.50 19.22 -1.09
N GLY A 15 24.44 18.37 -0.05
CA GLY A 15 24.18 18.80 1.32
C GLY A 15 22.69 18.93 1.67
N THR A 16 21.79 18.70 0.73
CA THR A 16 20.33 18.79 0.94
C THR A 16 19.71 17.39 0.88
N PRO A 17 18.99 16.95 1.91
CA PRO A 17 18.22 15.72 1.86
C PRO A 17 17.16 15.79 0.75
N THR A 18 17.24 14.89 -0.24
CA THR A 18 16.36 14.88 -1.41
C THR A 18 15.78 13.48 -1.58
N PRO A 19 14.47 13.34 -1.86
CA PRO A 19 13.87 12.04 -2.14
C PRO A 19 14.55 11.32 -3.30
N LEU A 20 14.72 10.01 -3.16
CA LEU A 20 15.42 9.18 -4.14
C LEU A 20 14.83 9.30 -5.55
N ASN A 21 13.52 9.39 -5.66
CA ASN A 21 12.80 9.52 -6.94
C ASN A 21 13.01 10.87 -7.64
N GLN A 22 13.55 11.86 -6.95
CA GLN A 22 13.87 13.18 -7.53
C GLN A 22 15.29 13.25 -8.11
N VAL A 23 16.18 12.36 -7.69
CA VAL A 23 17.58 12.31 -8.16
C VAL A 23 17.86 11.13 -9.07
N SER A 24 16.89 10.25 -9.25
CA SER A 24 17.03 9.04 -10.09
C SER A 24 15.70 8.64 -10.71
N THR A 25 15.78 7.90 -11.82
CA THR A 25 14.63 7.21 -12.40
C THR A 25 14.58 5.81 -11.82
N VAL A 26 13.47 5.49 -11.14
CA VAL A 26 13.23 4.17 -10.55
C VAL A 26 12.39 3.33 -11.50
N SER A 27 12.84 2.13 -11.80
CA SER A 27 12.15 1.17 -12.67
C SER A 27 12.21 -0.24 -12.12
N VAL A 28 11.31 -1.10 -12.58
CA VAL A 28 11.26 -2.52 -12.22
C VAL A 28 11.33 -3.33 -13.51
N PRO A 29 12.56 -3.57 -14.06
CA PRO A 29 12.71 -4.32 -15.30
C PRO A 29 12.34 -5.79 -15.15
N GLU A 30 12.46 -6.33 -13.95
CA GLU A 30 12.14 -7.72 -13.62
C GLU A 30 11.34 -7.76 -12.30
N PRO A 31 10.51 -8.80 -12.06
CA PRO A 31 9.66 -8.88 -10.85
C PRO A 31 10.42 -8.79 -9.52
N ARG A 32 11.71 -9.15 -9.52
CA ARG A 32 12.55 -9.15 -8.32
C ARG A 32 13.80 -8.29 -8.46
N LEU A 33 13.75 -7.28 -9.32
CA LEU A 33 14.85 -6.34 -9.50
C LEU A 33 14.31 -4.92 -9.60
N ILE A 34 14.79 -4.05 -8.73
CA ILE A 34 14.53 -2.61 -8.80
C ILE A 34 15.80 -1.94 -9.28
N THR A 35 15.68 -1.13 -10.31
CA THR A 35 16.80 -0.38 -10.90
C THR A 35 16.58 1.10 -10.66
N MET A 36 17.61 1.77 -10.17
CA MET A 36 17.61 3.22 -9.95
C MET A 36 18.73 3.83 -10.77
N GLN A 37 18.34 4.54 -11.83
CA GLN A 37 19.31 5.22 -12.69
C GLN A 37 19.41 6.69 -12.25
N PRO A 38 20.50 7.08 -11.60
CA PRO A 38 20.68 8.46 -11.18
C PRO A 38 20.90 9.37 -12.38
N TYR A 39 20.46 10.60 -12.28
CA TYR A 39 20.72 11.62 -13.31
C TYR A 39 22.20 11.98 -13.37
N GLU A 40 22.91 11.83 -12.26
CA GLU A 40 24.35 12.03 -12.13
C GLU A 40 25.02 10.77 -11.61
N LYS A 41 25.99 10.23 -12.36
CA LYS A 41 26.70 8.99 -11.98
C LYS A 41 27.43 9.07 -10.63
N THR A 42 27.79 10.27 -10.22
CA THR A 42 28.45 10.52 -8.92
C THR A 42 27.55 10.20 -7.73
N LEU A 43 26.24 10.10 -7.94
CA LEU A 43 25.26 9.76 -6.91
C LEU A 43 25.15 8.26 -6.63
N ILE A 44 25.73 7.39 -7.48
CA ILE A 44 25.63 5.94 -7.29
C ILE A 44 26.07 5.51 -5.88
N PRO A 45 27.25 5.85 -5.38
CA PRO A 45 27.67 5.46 -4.02
C PRO A 45 26.77 6.05 -2.93
N VAL A 46 26.27 7.26 -3.15
CA VAL A 46 25.40 7.96 -2.19
C VAL A 46 24.05 7.25 -2.08
N ILE A 47 23.49 6.83 -3.22
CA ILE A 47 22.22 6.08 -3.28
C ILE A 47 22.37 4.70 -2.64
N GLU A 48 23.44 3.98 -2.98
CA GLU A 48 23.73 2.67 -2.36
C GLU A 48 23.80 2.78 -0.84
N LYS A 49 24.54 3.77 -0.34
CA LYS A 49 24.66 4.00 1.10
C LYS A 49 23.31 4.34 1.73
N ALA A 50 22.51 5.18 1.11
CA ALA A 50 21.18 5.55 1.61
C ALA A 50 20.25 4.34 1.72
N ILE A 51 20.30 3.42 0.74
CA ILE A 51 19.52 2.19 0.78
C ILE A 51 19.97 1.26 1.89
N MET A 52 21.28 1.11 2.09
CA MET A 52 21.83 0.31 3.20
C MET A 52 21.48 0.90 4.56
N ASP A 53 21.59 2.20 4.72
CA ASP A 53 21.31 2.90 5.98
C ASP A 53 19.80 2.88 6.31
N ALA A 54 18.93 2.75 5.32
CA ALA A 54 17.48 2.59 5.53
C ALA A 54 17.11 1.24 6.17
N ASN A 55 18.04 0.29 6.21
CA ASN A 55 17.89 -1.02 6.87
C ASN A 55 16.64 -1.81 6.46
N LEU A 56 16.34 -1.78 5.17
CA LEU A 56 15.21 -2.53 4.58
C LEU A 56 15.53 -4.01 4.31
N GLY A 57 16.76 -4.45 4.59
CA GLY A 57 17.19 -5.82 4.38
C GLY A 57 17.65 -6.13 2.95
N TYR A 58 17.80 -5.13 2.11
CA TYR A 58 18.29 -5.28 0.73
C TYR A 58 19.76 -4.91 0.63
N THR A 59 20.47 -5.61 -0.25
CA THR A 59 21.88 -5.31 -0.55
C THR A 59 21.96 -4.69 -1.95
N PRO A 60 22.13 -3.37 -2.09
CA PRO A 60 22.26 -2.74 -3.38
C PRO A 60 23.62 -3.05 -4.02
N GLY A 61 23.63 -3.15 -5.33
CA GLY A 61 24.82 -3.18 -6.16
C GLY A 61 24.72 -2.16 -7.27
N ASN A 62 25.71 -2.09 -8.15
CA ASN A 62 25.65 -1.23 -9.32
C ASN A 62 26.36 -1.86 -10.53
N ASN A 63 26.01 -1.37 -11.71
CA ASN A 63 26.67 -1.74 -12.98
C ASN A 63 27.49 -0.60 -13.59
N GLY A 64 27.80 0.43 -12.80
CA GLY A 64 28.49 1.64 -13.25
C GLY A 64 27.58 2.72 -13.83
N ASN A 65 26.32 2.41 -14.16
CA ASN A 65 25.33 3.36 -14.70
C ASN A 65 24.09 3.49 -13.81
N ALA A 66 23.72 2.43 -13.12
CA ALA A 66 22.53 2.38 -12.27
C ALA A 66 22.79 1.57 -11.01
N VAL A 67 22.03 1.88 -9.95
CA VAL A 67 21.97 1.08 -8.74
C VAL A 67 20.98 -0.05 -8.97
N LEU A 68 21.37 -1.28 -8.64
CA LEU A 68 20.58 -2.49 -8.78
C LEU A 68 20.22 -3.01 -7.40
N VAL A 69 18.94 -3.18 -7.12
CA VAL A 69 18.46 -3.73 -5.84
C VAL A 69 17.73 -5.03 -6.11
N PRO A 70 18.41 -6.19 -5.94
CA PRO A 70 17.75 -7.47 -6.07
C PRO A 70 16.85 -7.72 -4.88
N ILE A 71 15.62 -8.15 -5.16
CA ILE A 71 14.63 -8.53 -4.14
C ILE A 71 14.69 -10.05 -4.02
N PRO A 72 15.08 -10.61 -2.85
CA PRO A 72 15.10 -12.04 -2.67
C PRO A 72 13.69 -12.64 -2.76
N SER A 73 13.58 -13.88 -3.24
CA SER A 73 12.34 -14.61 -3.25
C SER A 73 11.87 -14.87 -1.81
N LEU A 74 10.56 -14.79 -1.60
CA LEU A 74 9.96 -15.08 -0.30
C LEU A 74 10.04 -16.59 -0.02
N SER A 75 10.42 -16.97 1.21
CA SER A 75 10.27 -18.34 1.70
C SER A 75 8.79 -18.69 1.90
N GLU A 76 8.43 -19.97 1.92
CA GLU A 76 7.06 -20.40 2.22
C GLU A 76 6.59 -19.88 3.59
N GLU A 77 7.44 -19.95 4.60
CA GLU A 77 7.13 -19.44 5.93
C GLU A 77 6.81 -17.95 5.90
N ARG A 78 7.61 -17.16 5.17
CA ARG A 78 7.38 -15.74 5.04
C ARG A 78 6.10 -15.42 4.27
N ARG A 79 5.79 -16.21 3.24
CA ARG A 79 4.52 -16.09 2.51
C ARG A 79 3.32 -16.31 3.41
N VAL A 80 3.36 -17.34 4.25
CA VAL A 80 2.29 -17.64 5.23
C VAL A 80 2.15 -16.50 6.24
N GLU A 81 3.25 -15.97 6.76
CA GLU A 81 3.20 -14.83 7.68
C GLU A 81 2.59 -13.59 7.03
N LEU A 82 2.97 -13.29 5.79
CA LEU A 82 2.42 -12.16 5.04
C LEU A 82 0.94 -12.32 4.76
N THR A 83 0.50 -13.54 4.44
CA THR A 83 -0.92 -13.84 4.24
C THR A 83 -1.71 -13.61 5.52
N LYS A 84 -1.23 -14.07 6.66
CA LYS A 84 -1.87 -13.83 7.96
C LYS A 84 -1.93 -12.34 8.31
N PHE A 85 -0.84 -11.63 8.09
CA PHE A 85 -0.78 -10.19 8.32
C PHE A 85 -1.76 -9.43 7.43
N MET A 86 -1.82 -9.79 6.15
CA MET A 86 -2.75 -9.18 5.20
C MET A 86 -4.20 -9.46 5.57
N HIS A 87 -4.55 -10.69 5.96
CA HIS A 87 -5.88 -11.04 6.42
C HIS A 87 -6.31 -10.23 7.66
N LYS A 88 -5.36 -9.99 8.58
CA LYS A 88 -5.60 -9.12 9.73
C LYS A 88 -5.92 -7.69 9.32
N LEU A 89 -5.14 -7.13 8.39
CA LEU A 89 -5.39 -5.77 7.88
C LEU A 89 -6.74 -5.66 7.16
N VAL A 90 -7.11 -6.68 6.39
CA VAL A 90 -8.41 -6.72 5.70
C VAL A 90 -9.56 -6.79 6.71
N GLU A 91 -9.44 -7.58 7.76
CA GLU A 91 -10.47 -7.66 8.81
C GLU A 91 -10.60 -6.34 9.57
N GLU A 92 -9.50 -5.68 9.87
CA GLU A 92 -9.52 -4.31 10.43
C GLU A 92 -10.24 -3.32 9.50
N GLY A 93 -10.03 -3.45 8.20
CA GLY A 93 -10.75 -2.67 7.19
C GLY A 93 -12.26 -2.95 7.17
N ARG A 94 -12.66 -4.21 7.26
CA ARG A 94 -14.08 -4.58 7.35
C ARG A 94 -14.74 -4.00 8.60
N ILE A 95 -14.05 -4.07 9.74
CA ILE A 95 -14.53 -3.49 11.01
C ILE A 95 -14.69 -1.98 10.86
N ALA A 96 -13.73 -1.29 10.26
CA ALA A 96 -13.81 0.14 10.01
C ALA A 96 -15.00 0.52 9.12
N ILE A 97 -15.25 -0.23 8.05
CA ILE A 97 -16.40 -0.03 7.17
C ILE A 97 -17.72 -0.20 7.93
N ARG A 98 -17.84 -1.24 8.75
CA ARG A 98 -19.02 -1.48 9.57
C ARG A 98 -19.25 -0.39 10.60
N ASN A 99 -18.17 0.13 11.20
CA ASN A 99 -18.26 1.24 12.16
C ASN A 99 -18.75 2.52 11.49
N VAL A 100 -18.23 2.84 10.31
CA VAL A 100 -18.69 4.00 9.52
C VAL A 100 -20.17 3.84 9.15
N ARG A 101 -20.59 2.64 8.74
CA ARG A 101 -22.00 2.34 8.45
C ARG A 101 -22.87 2.59 9.67
N ARG A 102 -22.47 2.10 10.83
CA ARG A 102 -23.23 2.29 12.09
C ARG A 102 -23.37 3.76 12.44
N ASP A 103 -22.30 4.53 12.36
CA ASP A 103 -22.31 5.95 12.65
C ASP A 103 -23.19 6.72 11.66
N ALA A 104 -23.11 6.40 10.37
CA ALA A 104 -23.97 6.98 9.34
C ALA A 104 -25.45 6.64 9.56
N LEU A 105 -25.74 5.42 9.99
CA LEU A 105 -27.09 4.96 10.31
C LEU A 105 -27.69 5.80 11.45
N HIS A 106 -26.93 6.06 12.52
CA HIS A 106 -27.35 6.94 13.61
C HIS A 106 -27.64 8.35 13.11
N GLN A 107 -26.81 8.90 12.24
CA GLN A 107 -27.02 10.22 11.65
C GLN A 107 -28.31 10.28 10.80
N VAL A 108 -28.58 9.24 10.02
CA VAL A 108 -29.81 9.13 9.23
C VAL A 108 -31.04 9.13 10.13
N HIS A 109 -31.02 8.37 11.22
CA HIS A 109 -32.13 8.31 12.18
C HIS A 109 -32.33 9.63 12.88
N ASP A 110 -31.29 10.28 13.36
CA ASP A 110 -31.32 11.57 14.04
C ASP A 110 -31.88 12.68 13.13
N TYR A 111 -31.37 12.73 11.89
CA TYR A 111 -31.85 13.67 10.88
C TYR A 111 -33.34 13.46 10.56
N GLY A 112 -33.73 12.19 10.40
CA GLY A 112 -35.12 11.83 10.15
C GLY A 112 -36.07 12.26 11.24
N LYS A 113 -35.65 12.20 12.49
CA LYS A 113 -36.44 12.70 13.64
C LYS A 113 -36.54 14.22 13.64
N GLN A 114 -35.44 14.91 13.38
CA GLN A 114 -35.39 16.38 13.37
C GLN A 114 -36.26 16.99 12.28
N GLU A 115 -36.23 16.40 11.10
CA GLU A 115 -36.89 16.91 9.90
C GLU A 115 -38.27 16.27 9.62
N ASN A 116 -38.77 15.42 10.53
CA ASN A 116 -40.05 14.71 10.39
C ASN A 116 -40.16 13.93 9.07
N ILE A 117 -39.09 13.24 8.68
CA ILE A 117 -39.04 12.42 7.45
C ILE A 117 -39.85 11.14 7.66
N SER A 118 -40.54 10.68 6.64
CA SER A 118 -41.35 9.46 6.72
C SER A 118 -40.50 8.21 7.01
N GLU A 119 -41.07 7.22 7.69
CA GLU A 119 -40.40 5.96 7.98
C GLU A 119 -39.98 5.22 6.71
N ASP A 120 -40.79 5.30 5.64
CA ASP A 120 -40.45 4.66 4.36
C ASP A 120 -39.24 5.29 3.71
N GLU A 121 -39.09 6.60 3.80
CA GLU A 121 -37.92 7.30 3.28
C GLU A 121 -36.67 6.99 4.10
N ILE A 122 -36.78 6.89 5.43
CA ILE A 122 -35.68 6.46 6.30
C ILE A 122 -35.25 5.04 5.96
N LYS A 123 -36.16 4.11 5.77
CA LYS A 123 -35.88 2.74 5.34
C LYS A 123 -35.18 2.69 3.99
N GLY A 124 -35.56 3.54 3.06
CA GLY A 124 -34.89 3.67 1.77
C GLY A 124 -33.44 4.08 1.93
N ARG A 125 -33.15 5.04 2.80
CA ARG A 125 -31.78 5.48 3.13
C ARG A 125 -30.95 4.39 3.80
N GLU A 126 -31.56 3.65 4.72
CA GLU A 126 -30.92 2.50 5.36
C GLU A 126 -30.51 1.43 4.33
N THR A 127 -31.41 1.13 3.38
CA THR A 127 -31.15 0.17 2.31
C THR A 127 -30.02 0.66 1.41
N ASP A 128 -30.01 1.92 1.02
CA ASP A 128 -28.93 2.52 0.24
C ASP A 128 -27.59 2.41 0.96
N LEU A 129 -27.57 2.71 2.27
CA LEU A 129 -26.38 2.63 3.10
C LEU A 129 -25.87 1.18 3.20
N GLN A 130 -26.77 0.21 3.35
CA GLN A 130 -26.41 -1.21 3.38
C GLN A 130 -25.83 -1.66 2.03
N ASN A 131 -26.41 -1.25 0.92
CA ASN A 131 -25.93 -1.57 -0.42
C ASN A 131 -24.52 -1.00 -0.67
N ILE A 132 -24.27 0.24 -0.27
CA ILE A 132 -22.94 0.87 -0.37
C ILE A 132 -21.93 0.11 0.49
N THR A 133 -22.31 -0.26 1.71
CA THR A 133 -21.47 -1.03 2.63
C THR A 133 -21.11 -2.39 2.05
N ASP A 134 -22.09 -3.13 1.55
CA ASP A 134 -21.89 -4.45 0.96
C ASP A 134 -20.97 -4.38 -0.27
N LYS A 135 -21.14 -3.38 -1.11
CA LYS A 135 -20.28 -3.14 -2.28
C LYS A 135 -18.82 -2.95 -1.87
N HIS A 136 -18.54 -2.12 -0.88
CA HIS A 136 -17.17 -1.87 -0.43
C HIS A 136 -16.55 -3.09 0.26
N ILE A 137 -17.34 -3.87 1.00
CA ILE A 137 -16.87 -5.12 1.58
C ILE A 137 -16.56 -6.16 0.49
N GLU A 138 -17.38 -6.27 -0.54
CA GLU A 138 -17.10 -7.14 -1.70
C GLU A 138 -15.81 -6.74 -2.43
N GLU A 139 -15.60 -5.44 -2.65
CA GLU A 139 -14.36 -4.92 -3.24
C GLU A 139 -13.14 -5.28 -2.39
N LEU A 140 -13.24 -5.15 -1.07
CA LEU A 140 -12.18 -5.51 -0.14
C LEU A 140 -11.89 -7.01 -0.15
N ASN A 141 -12.93 -7.85 -0.20
CA ASN A 141 -12.78 -9.30 -0.32
C ASN A 141 -12.12 -9.70 -1.64
N ALA A 142 -12.48 -9.05 -2.74
CA ALA A 142 -11.86 -9.29 -4.05
C ALA A 142 -10.38 -8.91 -4.06
N GLN A 143 -10.01 -7.82 -3.42
CA GLN A 143 -8.61 -7.41 -3.23
C GLN A 143 -7.84 -8.43 -2.37
N GLN A 144 -8.48 -8.96 -1.33
CA GLN A 144 -7.88 -10.00 -0.50
C GLN A 144 -7.55 -11.26 -1.31
N GLU A 145 -8.50 -11.76 -2.09
CA GLU A 145 -8.30 -12.95 -2.94
C GLU A 145 -7.18 -12.73 -3.96
N LYS A 146 -7.16 -11.58 -4.57
CA LYS A 146 -6.12 -11.21 -5.53
C LYS A 146 -4.74 -11.19 -4.86
N LYS A 147 -4.66 -10.61 -3.66
CA LYS A 147 -3.41 -10.52 -2.91
C LYS A 147 -2.95 -11.87 -2.37
N ASP A 148 -3.86 -12.71 -1.95
CA ASP A 148 -3.55 -14.09 -1.55
C ASP A 148 -2.86 -14.83 -2.69
N ARG A 149 -3.39 -14.73 -3.89
CA ARG A 149 -2.78 -15.35 -5.08
C ARG A 149 -1.39 -14.77 -5.37
N GLU A 150 -1.24 -13.46 -5.34
CA GLU A 150 0.04 -12.78 -5.58
C GLU A 150 1.11 -13.19 -4.56
N ILE A 151 0.75 -13.31 -3.29
CA ILE A 151 1.69 -13.70 -2.22
C ILE A 151 2.12 -15.16 -2.38
N MET A 152 1.20 -16.04 -2.76
CA MET A 152 1.46 -17.48 -2.92
C MET A 152 2.04 -17.86 -4.28
N GLU A 153 2.06 -16.94 -5.23
CA GLU A 153 2.63 -17.15 -6.55
C GLU A 153 4.17 -17.26 -6.48
N VAL A 154 4.69 -18.28 -7.13
CA VAL A 154 6.14 -18.55 -7.15
C VAL A 154 6.82 -17.79 -8.28
#